data_98c623a22017bd5bf1422967fe8b8403
#
_entry.id   98c623a22017bd5bf1422967fe8b8403
#
_cell.length_a   1.000
_cell.length_b   1.000
_cell.length_c   1.000
_cell.angle_alpha   90.00
_cell.angle_beta   90.00
_cell.angle_gamma   90.00
#
_symmetry.space_group_name_H-M   'P 1'
#
loop_
_entity.id
_entity.type
_entity.pdbx_description
1 polymer ?
#
loop_
_entity_poly.entity_id
_entity_poly.type
_entity_poly.pdbx_seq_one_letter_code
_entity_poly.pdbx_strand_id
1 'polypeptide(L)'
;MAKKKILFINQEIAPYVPDTLMSLQGRDIPQAIQEKSHEIRIFMPKWGNINERRGQLHEVQRLSGMNLIIDDTDHPLIIKVASIQSAKIQVYFIDNDDYFSKRQDEGSDYSDNGERAIFFARGVLETVKKLRWVPDVIHCQGWMSAVVPLYIKTAYRDEPSYTNAKVITSLYTRSLNQDLGDNFKRCVEFRDATADLLKPYNDSFDFNELGKLAIDYSDGIIQADTNVNQDLLKYAKDKEIPILNYMEEGFADAIDEFYDQIAPDAPEEEIED
;
A
#
# COMPACT_ATOMS: atom_id res chain seq x y z
N MET A 1 -6.19 -24.39 3.50
CA MET A 1 -6.24 -23.04 2.95
C MET A 1 -5.57 -23.04 1.58
N ALA A 2 -6.21 -22.48 0.57
CA ALA A 2 -5.60 -22.38 -0.75
C ALA A 2 -4.48 -21.34 -0.74
N LYS A 3 -3.52 -21.53 -1.62
CA LYS A 3 -2.39 -20.61 -1.77
C LYS A 3 -2.84 -19.32 -2.45
N LYS A 4 -2.69 -18.19 -1.76
CA LYS A 4 -3.03 -16.85 -2.28
C LYS A 4 -1.78 -16.09 -2.74
N LYS A 5 -2.00 -15.10 -3.59
CA LYS A 5 -1.01 -14.10 -3.99
C LYS A 5 -1.30 -12.78 -3.26
N ILE A 6 -0.41 -12.38 -2.39
CA ILE A 6 -0.58 -11.19 -1.54
C ILE A 6 0.39 -10.10 -1.98
N LEU A 7 -0.16 -8.95 -2.35
CA LEU A 7 0.59 -7.74 -2.64
C LEU A 7 0.67 -6.86 -1.40
N PHE A 8 1.83 -6.73 -0.81
CA PHE A 8 2.09 -5.79 0.28
C PHE A 8 2.57 -4.45 -0.28
N ILE A 9 1.89 -3.36 0.08
CA ILE A 9 2.25 -1.99 -0.28
C ILE A 9 2.52 -1.24 1.02
N ASN A 10 3.78 -1.25 1.44
CA ASN A 10 4.20 -0.82 2.77
C ASN A 10 4.90 0.54 2.71
N GLN A 11 4.60 1.40 3.68
CA GLN A 11 5.32 2.65 3.85
C GLN A 11 6.72 2.43 4.41
N GLU A 12 6.88 1.50 5.36
CA GLU A 12 8.11 1.25 6.10
C GLU A 12 8.40 -0.25 6.19
N ILE A 13 9.67 -0.63 6.04
CA ILE A 13 10.12 -2.02 6.20
C ILE A 13 11.50 -2.03 6.85
N ALA A 14 11.64 -2.68 8.01
CA ALA A 14 12.94 -2.96 8.61
C ALA A 14 13.71 -4.00 7.77
N PRO A 15 15.02 -3.88 7.60
CA PRO A 15 15.97 -2.95 8.20
C PRO A 15 16.29 -1.73 7.32
N TYR A 16 15.48 -1.40 6.31
CA TYR A 16 15.76 -0.30 5.39
C TYR A 16 15.53 1.08 6.04
N VAL A 17 14.59 1.14 6.98
CA VAL A 17 14.31 2.30 7.82
C VAL A 17 14.47 1.93 9.29
N PRO A 18 14.52 2.92 10.23
CA PRO A 18 14.59 2.65 11.65
C PRO A 18 13.47 1.74 12.16
N ASP A 19 13.73 1.01 13.23
CA ASP A 19 12.75 0.13 13.86
C ASP A 19 11.58 0.94 14.46
N THR A 20 10.41 0.76 13.89
CA THR A 20 9.10 1.22 14.37
C THR A 20 8.17 0.02 14.40
N LEU A 21 7.01 0.13 15.05
CA LEU A 21 6.01 -0.94 14.96
C LEU A 21 5.63 -1.21 13.50
N MET A 22 5.44 -0.16 12.69
CA MET A 22 5.09 -0.28 11.29
C MET A 22 6.20 -0.96 10.49
N SER A 23 7.47 -0.57 10.65
CA SER A 23 8.57 -1.14 9.89
C SER A 23 8.86 -2.59 10.25
N LEU A 24 8.72 -2.97 11.53
CA LEU A 24 8.84 -4.34 11.99
C LEU A 24 7.72 -5.21 11.44
N GLN A 25 6.46 -4.77 11.55
CA GLN A 25 5.32 -5.45 10.95
C GLN A 25 5.45 -5.51 9.42
N GLY A 26 6.00 -4.48 8.77
CA GLY A 26 6.27 -4.44 7.33
C GLY A 26 7.23 -5.53 6.85
N ARG A 27 8.07 -6.08 7.74
CA ARG A 27 8.94 -7.23 7.49
C ARG A 27 8.32 -8.54 7.97
N ASP A 28 7.85 -8.57 9.23
CA ASP A 28 7.53 -9.83 9.92
C ASP A 28 6.20 -10.43 9.44
N ILE A 29 5.19 -9.59 9.13
CA ILE A 29 3.91 -10.07 8.58
C ILE A 29 4.11 -10.71 7.19
N PRO A 30 4.72 -10.04 6.21
CA PRO A 30 4.98 -10.69 4.91
C PRO A 30 5.81 -11.96 5.02
N GLN A 31 6.81 -12.02 5.91
CA GLN A 31 7.58 -13.22 6.16
C GLN A 31 6.69 -14.36 6.65
N ALA A 32 5.88 -14.12 7.69
CA ALA A 32 5.00 -15.15 8.26
C ALA A 32 3.96 -15.64 7.23
N ILE A 33 3.40 -14.74 6.42
CA ILE A 33 2.47 -15.08 5.34
C ILE A 33 3.16 -15.93 4.25
N GLN A 34 4.40 -15.59 3.89
CA GLN A 34 5.17 -16.40 2.95
C GLN A 34 5.48 -17.80 3.51
N GLU A 35 5.81 -17.91 4.79
CA GLU A 35 6.06 -19.19 5.47
C GLU A 35 4.84 -20.11 5.48
N LYS A 36 3.64 -19.56 5.37
CA LYS A 36 2.38 -20.30 5.17
C LYS A 36 2.12 -20.72 3.72
N SER A 37 3.14 -20.59 2.86
CA SER A 37 3.13 -20.99 1.44
C SER A 37 2.37 -20.04 0.50
N HIS A 38 1.97 -18.86 0.94
CA HIS A 38 1.46 -17.82 0.06
C HIS A 38 2.56 -17.23 -0.83
N GLU A 39 2.20 -16.79 -2.03
CA GLU A 39 3.12 -16.04 -2.89
C GLU A 39 2.99 -14.55 -2.58
N ILE A 40 4.10 -13.89 -2.33
CA ILE A 40 4.08 -12.48 -1.95
C ILE A 40 4.87 -11.61 -2.92
N ARG A 41 4.46 -10.35 -3.05
CA ARG A 41 5.21 -9.23 -3.61
C ARG A 41 5.14 -8.07 -2.63
N ILE A 42 6.27 -7.40 -2.40
CA ILE A 42 6.37 -6.35 -1.40
C ILE A 42 6.94 -5.10 -2.03
N PHE A 43 6.30 -3.96 -1.81
CA PHE A 43 6.74 -2.67 -2.28
C PHE A 43 6.85 -1.67 -1.14
N MET A 44 7.83 -0.76 -1.24
CA MET A 44 7.95 0.41 -0.37
C MET A 44 8.51 1.61 -1.14
N PRO A 45 8.35 2.85 -0.64
CA PRO A 45 9.07 4.00 -1.20
C PRO A 45 10.57 3.85 -0.97
N LYS A 46 11.36 4.31 -1.93
CA LYS A 46 12.80 4.43 -1.74
C LYS A 46 13.10 5.74 -1.00
N TRP A 47 12.90 5.76 0.30
CA TRP A 47 13.18 6.93 1.12
C TRP A 47 14.62 7.41 0.96
N GLY A 48 14.85 8.72 0.96
CA GLY A 48 16.14 9.34 0.70
C GLY A 48 17.24 8.94 1.69
N ASN A 49 16.87 8.61 2.93
CA ASN A 49 17.78 8.14 3.97
C ASN A 49 18.17 6.65 3.84
N ILE A 50 17.55 5.89 2.93
CA ILE A 50 17.93 4.49 2.70
C ILE A 50 19.31 4.43 2.04
N ASN A 51 20.24 3.79 2.73
CA ASN A 51 21.59 3.55 2.20
C ASN A 51 21.56 2.39 1.20
N GLU A 52 21.60 2.71 -0.08
CA GLU A 52 21.51 1.73 -1.18
C GLU A 52 22.64 0.70 -1.15
N ARG A 53 23.86 1.14 -0.84
CA ARG A 53 25.02 0.23 -0.78
C ARG A 53 24.90 -0.75 0.37
N ARG A 54 24.50 -0.29 1.55
CA ARG A 54 24.29 -1.15 2.73
C ARG A 54 23.11 -2.09 2.53
N GLY A 55 22.02 -1.58 1.97
CA GLY A 55 20.80 -2.36 1.66
C GLY A 55 20.93 -3.23 0.41
N GLN A 56 22.04 -3.13 -0.33
CA GLN A 56 22.27 -3.86 -1.59
C GLN A 56 21.17 -3.63 -2.62
N LEU A 57 20.65 -2.39 -2.69
CA LEU A 57 19.65 -2.02 -3.68
C LEU A 57 20.29 -1.94 -5.07
N HIS A 58 19.61 -2.48 -6.05
CA HIS A 58 20.01 -2.36 -7.46
C HIS A 58 18.80 -2.10 -8.35
N GLU A 59 19.01 -1.31 -9.37
CA GLU A 59 17.94 -0.94 -10.30
C GLU A 59 17.57 -2.11 -11.20
N VAL A 60 16.26 -2.28 -11.42
CA VAL A 60 15.71 -3.22 -12.39
C VAL A 60 15.33 -2.46 -13.66
N GLN A 61 16.27 -2.30 -14.58
CA GLN A 61 16.11 -1.50 -15.79
C GLN A 61 14.87 -1.87 -16.61
N ARG A 62 14.53 -3.16 -16.72
CA ARG A 62 13.34 -3.62 -17.45
C ARG A 62 12.01 -3.14 -16.85
N LEU A 63 11.98 -2.78 -15.57
CA LEU A 63 10.82 -2.26 -14.87
C LEU A 63 10.83 -0.73 -14.78
N SER A 64 12.01 -0.14 -14.82
CA SER A 64 12.22 1.32 -14.79
C SER A 64 11.87 1.99 -16.12
N GLY A 65 11.90 3.32 -16.15
CA GLY A 65 11.81 4.15 -17.35
C GLY A 65 10.40 4.46 -17.83
N MET A 66 9.35 4.08 -17.09
CA MET A 66 8.01 4.63 -17.31
C MET A 66 7.92 6.04 -16.73
N ASN A 67 7.24 6.95 -17.44
CA ASN A 67 6.87 8.24 -16.89
C ASN A 67 5.46 8.18 -16.32
N LEU A 68 5.28 8.64 -15.10
CA LEU A 68 3.97 8.85 -14.48
C LEU A 68 3.65 10.34 -14.55
N ILE A 69 2.56 10.68 -15.23
CA ILE A 69 2.06 12.04 -15.27
C ILE A 69 1.23 12.26 -14.00
N ILE A 70 1.62 13.23 -13.19
CA ILE A 70 0.88 13.68 -12.01
C ILE A 70 0.62 15.16 -12.20
N ASP A 71 -0.64 15.56 -12.14
CA ASP A 71 -1.04 16.87 -12.62
C ASP A 71 -0.54 17.06 -14.08
N ASP A 72 0.21 18.10 -14.37
CA ASP A 72 0.73 18.41 -15.71
C ASP A 72 2.23 18.09 -15.87
N THR A 73 2.81 17.31 -14.96
CA THR A 73 4.26 17.04 -14.96
C THR A 73 4.60 15.56 -15.06
N ASP A 74 5.66 15.26 -15.80
CA ASP A 74 6.21 13.92 -15.99
C ASP A 74 7.18 13.57 -14.86
N HIS A 75 6.99 12.39 -14.28
CA HIS A 75 7.85 11.87 -13.22
C HIS A 75 8.41 10.50 -13.61
N PRO A 76 9.72 10.38 -13.86
CA PRO A 76 10.34 9.10 -14.18
C PRO A 76 10.19 8.10 -13.02
N LEU A 77 9.68 6.91 -13.32
CA LEU A 77 9.58 5.81 -12.37
C LEU A 77 10.83 4.95 -12.43
N ILE A 78 11.54 4.86 -11.32
CA ILE A 78 12.71 4.00 -11.13
C ILE A 78 12.32 2.89 -10.16
N ILE A 79 12.65 1.65 -10.51
CA ILE A 79 12.39 0.49 -9.67
C ILE A 79 13.71 -0.11 -9.24
N LYS A 80 13.92 -0.17 -7.93
CA LYS A 80 15.04 -0.88 -7.32
C LYS A 80 14.56 -2.10 -6.56
N VAL A 81 15.43 -3.07 -6.36
CA VAL A 81 15.13 -4.27 -5.57
C VAL A 81 16.27 -4.57 -4.61
N ALA A 82 15.91 -5.14 -3.49
CA ALA A 82 16.85 -5.74 -2.55
C ALA A 82 16.18 -6.92 -1.83
N SER A 83 17.00 -7.74 -1.16
CA SER A 83 16.49 -8.89 -0.40
C SER A 83 16.86 -8.77 1.07
N ILE A 84 15.91 -9.04 1.95
CA ILE A 84 16.14 -9.22 3.37
C ILE A 84 16.49 -10.69 3.59
N GLN A 85 17.78 -10.98 3.70
CA GLN A 85 18.29 -12.36 3.73
C GLN A 85 17.74 -13.16 4.93
N SER A 86 17.64 -12.54 6.12
CA SER A 86 17.12 -13.17 7.33
C SER A 86 15.66 -13.61 7.18
N ALA A 87 14.85 -12.81 6.49
CA ALA A 87 13.43 -13.07 6.25
C ALA A 87 13.16 -13.80 4.92
N LYS A 88 14.18 -13.95 4.05
CA LYS A 88 14.07 -14.54 2.71
C LYS A 88 13.01 -13.88 1.82
N ILE A 89 12.82 -12.58 1.99
CA ILE A 89 11.86 -11.79 1.20
C ILE A 89 12.58 -10.79 0.30
N GLN A 90 11.99 -10.54 -0.88
CA GLN A 90 12.45 -9.53 -1.82
C GLN A 90 11.53 -8.31 -1.75
N VAL A 91 12.14 -7.12 -1.68
CA VAL A 91 11.43 -5.84 -1.62
C VAL A 91 11.70 -5.05 -2.89
N TYR A 92 10.65 -4.53 -3.51
CA TYR A 92 10.68 -3.59 -4.61
C TYR A 92 10.56 -2.17 -4.06
N PHE A 93 11.42 -1.28 -4.52
CA PHE A 93 11.43 0.13 -4.12
C PHE A 93 10.94 0.99 -5.28
N ILE A 94 9.94 1.81 -5.00
CA ILE A 94 9.48 2.85 -5.90
C ILE A 94 10.34 4.09 -5.67
N ASP A 95 11.05 4.51 -6.70
CA ASP A 95 11.97 5.64 -6.62
C ASP A 95 11.71 6.69 -7.69
N ASN A 96 11.99 7.91 -7.31
CA ASN A 96 12.06 9.09 -8.16
C ASN A 96 12.99 10.09 -7.48
N ASP A 97 13.85 10.73 -8.25
CA ASP A 97 14.85 11.65 -7.71
C ASP A 97 14.23 12.77 -6.87
N ASP A 98 13.17 13.39 -7.36
CA ASP A 98 12.60 14.58 -6.74
C ASP A 98 11.67 14.23 -5.57
N TYR A 99 10.93 13.11 -5.67
CA TYR A 99 10.00 12.69 -4.62
C TYR A 99 10.66 11.89 -3.49
N PHE A 100 11.74 11.13 -3.77
CA PHE A 100 12.33 10.23 -2.80
C PHE A 100 13.85 10.39 -2.66
N SER A 101 14.63 10.08 -3.69
CA SER A 101 16.09 9.94 -3.55
C SER A 101 16.83 11.20 -3.10
N LYS A 102 16.35 12.39 -3.45
CA LYS A 102 16.94 13.67 -3.02
C LYS A 102 16.40 14.21 -1.70
N ARG A 103 15.45 13.52 -1.06
CA ARG A 103 14.88 13.88 0.25
C ARG A 103 15.69 13.23 1.35
N GLN A 104 15.68 13.83 2.56
CA GLN A 104 16.56 13.39 3.64
C GLN A 104 15.89 12.45 4.66
N ASP A 105 14.57 12.34 4.63
CA ASP A 105 13.79 11.60 5.60
C ASP A 105 12.65 10.78 4.97
N GLU A 106 11.82 10.18 5.80
CA GLU A 106 10.60 9.47 5.42
C GLU A 106 9.49 10.43 4.98
N GLY A 107 9.74 11.74 4.96
CA GLY A 107 8.94 12.75 4.29
C GLY A 107 7.65 13.15 4.96
N SER A 108 7.60 13.16 6.28
CA SER A 108 6.38 13.52 7.01
C SER A 108 5.94 14.98 6.84
N ASP A 109 6.85 15.90 6.49
CA ASP A 109 6.58 17.35 6.50
C ASP A 109 6.85 18.04 5.17
N TYR A 110 6.69 17.32 4.04
CA TYR A 110 6.83 17.91 2.71
C TYR A 110 5.47 18.37 2.16
N SER A 111 5.44 19.57 1.57
CA SER A 111 4.23 20.15 0.99
C SER A 111 3.66 19.37 -0.20
N ASP A 112 4.47 18.53 -0.84
CA ASP A 112 4.12 17.65 -1.97
C ASP A 112 3.83 16.20 -1.56
N ASN A 113 3.56 15.94 -0.28
CA ASN A 113 3.25 14.59 0.21
C ASN A 113 2.05 13.95 -0.49
N GLY A 114 1.06 14.75 -0.92
CA GLY A 114 -0.06 14.26 -1.72
C GLY A 114 0.38 13.67 -3.07
N GLU A 115 1.23 14.40 -3.80
CA GLU A 115 1.78 13.94 -5.08
C GLU A 115 2.69 12.71 -4.90
N ARG A 116 3.50 12.70 -3.82
CA ARG A 116 4.37 11.57 -3.48
C ARG A 116 3.58 10.29 -3.21
N ALA A 117 2.47 10.38 -2.47
CA ALA A 117 1.59 9.25 -2.22
C ALA A 117 0.92 8.74 -3.50
N ILE A 118 0.48 9.65 -4.38
CA ILE A 118 -0.08 9.32 -5.70
C ILE A 118 0.98 8.64 -6.58
N PHE A 119 2.19 9.19 -6.63
CA PHE A 119 3.29 8.60 -7.40
C PHE A 119 3.63 7.20 -6.90
N PHE A 120 3.74 7.01 -5.58
CA PHE A 120 3.99 5.72 -4.98
C PHE A 120 2.90 4.71 -5.34
N ALA A 121 1.63 5.05 -5.12
CA ALA A 121 0.50 4.19 -5.43
C ALA A 121 0.49 3.77 -6.91
N ARG A 122 0.54 4.73 -7.83
CA ARG A 122 0.55 4.45 -9.28
C ARG A 122 1.80 3.71 -9.72
N GLY A 123 2.96 4.04 -9.14
CA GLY A 123 4.23 3.35 -9.42
C GLY A 123 4.17 1.87 -9.08
N VAL A 124 3.60 1.51 -7.93
CA VAL A 124 3.37 0.11 -7.55
C VAL A 124 2.43 -0.56 -8.55
N LEU A 125 1.27 0.03 -8.82
CA LEU A 125 0.25 -0.58 -9.65
C LEU A 125 0.72 -0.80 -11.10
N GLU A 126 1.40 0.18 -11.70
CA GLU A 126 1.98 0.02 -13.04
C GLU A 126 3.11 -1.01 -13.06
N THR A 127 3.90 -1.11 -11.99
CA THR A 127 4.97 -2.13 -11.90
C THR A 127 4.38 -3.54 -11.80
N VAL A 128 3.37 -3.77 -11.00
CA VAL A 128 2.70 -5.07 -10.87
C VAL A 128 2.06 -5.50 -12.20
N LYS A 129 1.44 -4.58 -12.94
CA LYS A 129 0.96 -4.84 -14.31
C LYS A 129 2.10 -5.28 -15.23
N LYS A 130 3.23 -4.57 -15.20
CA LYS A 130 4.40 -4.89 -16.02
C LYS A 130 5.00 -6.25 -15.67
N LEU A 131 4.90 -6.66 -14.40
CA LEU A 131 5.25 -8.00 -13.92
C LEU A 131 4.25 -9.09 -14.37
N ARG A 132 3.08 -8.71 -14.89
CA ARG A 132 1.98 -9.63 -15.24
C ARG A 132 1.60 -10.53 -14.06
N TRP A 133 1.58 -9.97 -12.88
CA TRP A 133 1.28 -10.69 -11.65
C TRP A 133 -0.08 -10.24 -11.12
N VAL A 134 -0.94 -11.19 -10.75
CA VAL A 134 -2.33 -10.96 -10.38
C VAL A 134 -2.49 -11.29 -8.90
N PRO A 135 -2.58 -10.29 -8.00
CA PRO A 135 -2.82 -10.52 -6.59
C PRO A 135 -4.28 -10.90 -6.31
N ASP A 136 -4.47 -11.79 -5.32
CA ASP A 136 -5.78 -12.06 -4.72
C ASP A 136 -6.12 -11.02 -3.65
N VAL A 137 -5.11 -10.60 -2.88
CA VAL A 137 -5.22 -9.60 -1.84
C VAL A 137 -4.15 -8.52 -2.02
N ILE A 138 -4.55 -7.26 -1.86
CA ILE A 138 -3.68 -6.09 -1.81
C ILE A 138 -3.76 -5.55 -0.38
N HIS A 139 -2.65 -5.62 0.36
CA HIS A 139 -2.55 -5.15 1.72
C HIS A 139 -1.76 -3.84 1.78
N CYS A 140 -2.45 -2.74 2.10
CA CYS A 140 -1.91 -1.39 2.19
C CYS A 140 -1.53 -1.06 3.63
N GLN A 141 -0.32 -0.49 3.83
CA GLN A 141 0.22 -0.15 5.14
C GLN A 141 0.77 1.27 5.16
N GLY A 142 0.25 2.09 6.07
CA GLY A 142 0.68 3.47 6.24
C GLY A 142 0.02 4.46 5.27
N TRP A 143 0.18 5.77 5.55
CA TRP A 143 -0.49 6.84 4.81
C TRP A 143 -0.05 6.93 3.35
N MET A 144 1.21 6.58 3.03
CA MET A 144 1.72 6.57 1.64
C MET A 144 0.94 5.63 0.73
N SER A 145 0.38 4.56 1.26
CA SER A 145 -0.41 3.59 0.49
C SER A 145 -1.91 3.85 0.52
N ALA A 146 -2.37 4.83 1.28
CA ALA A 146 -3.80 5.05 1.55
C ALA A 146 -4.63 5.48 0.32
N VAL A 147 -3.98 5.95 -0.76
CA VAL A 147 -4.64 6.27 -2.04
C VAL A 147 -4.84 5.03 -2.92
N VAL A 148 -4.11 3.94 -2.66
CA VAL A 148 -4.19 2.71 -3.47
C VAL A 148 -5.60 2.12 -3.56
N PRO A 149 -6.38 2.02 -2.46
CA PRO A 149 -7.74 1.50 -2.52
C PRO A 149 -8.63 2.25 -3.52
N LEU A 150 -8.58 3.59 -3.51
CA LEU A 150 -9.30 4.42 -4.48
C LEU A 150 -8.94 4.03 -5.92
N TYR A 151 -7.65 3.97 -6.23
CA TYR A 151 -7.21 3.64 -7.59
C TYR A 151 -7.62 2.24 -8.03
N ILE A 152 -7.53 1.24 -7.17
CA ILE A 152 -7.97 -0.14 -7.48
C ILE A 152 -9.46 -0.18 -7.81
N LYS A 153 -10.29 0.53 -7.04
CA LYS A 153 -11.75 0.50 -7.21
C LYS A 153 -12.25 1.45 -8.33
N THR A 154 -11.38 2.29 -8.89
CA THR A 154 -11.74 3.27 -9.93
C THR A 154 -10.85 3.12 -11.17
N ALA A 155 -9.71 3.81 -11.21
CA ALA A 155 -8.81 3.91 -12.36
C ALA A 155 -8.27 2.56 -12.89
N TYR A 156 -8.19 1.54 -12.02
CA TYR A 156 -7.71 0.20 -12.36
C TYR A 156 -8.80 -0.88 -12.23
N ARG A 157 -10.07 -0.48 -12.08
CA ARG A 157 -11.20 -1.40 -11.90
C ARG A 157 -11.28 -2.47 -13.00
N ASP A 158 -11.07 -2.07 -14.24
CA ASP A 158 -11.17 -2.94 -15.42
C ASP A 158 -9.79 -3.52 -15.84
N GLU A 159 -8.75 -3.29 -15.04
CA GLU A 159 -7.41 -3.83 -15.31
C GLU A 159 -7.35 -5.31 -14.92
N PRO A 160 -7.04 -6.22 -15.87
CA PRO A 160 -7.04 -7.68 -15.59
C PRO A 160 -6.21 -8.11 -14.40
N SER A 161 -5.15 -7.36 -14.08
CA SER A 161 -4.32 -7.64 -12.90
C SER A 161 -5.05 -7.41 -11.58
N TYR A 162 -6.14 -6.63 -11.54
CA TYR A 162 -6.76 -6.18 -10.30
C TYR A 162 -8.26 -6.45 -10.19
N THR A 163 -8.90 -6.88 -11.27
CA THR A 163 -10.37 -7.03 -11.36
C THR A 163 -10.98 -7.82 -10.19
N ASN A 164 -10.28 -8.85 -9.71
CA ASN A 164 -10.76 -9.72 -8.62
C ASN A 164 -10.04 -9.45 -7.28
N ALA A 165 -9.07 -8.53 -7.25
CA ALA A 165 -8.28 -8.28 -6.06
C ALA A 165 -9.13 -7.65 -4.94
N LYS A 166 -8.95 -8.15 -3.73
CA LYS A 166 -9.50 -7.54 -2.51
C LYS A 166 -8.47 -6.62 -1.88
N VAL A 167 -8.93 -5.48 -1.38
CA VAL A 167 -8.06 -4.47 -0.78
C VAL A 167 -8.28 -4.42 0.71
N ILE A 168 -7.20 -4.55 1.46
CA ILE A 168 -7.19 -4.46 2.93
C ILE A 168 -6.24 -3.32 3.32
N THR A 169 -6.71 -2.45 4.22
CA THR A 169 -5.91 -1.34 4.73
C THR A 169 -5.61 -1.52 6.21
N SER A 170 -4.33 -1.48 6.56
CA SER A 170 -3.86 -1.42 7.94
C SER A 170 -3.80 0.03 8.42
N LEU A 171 -4.55 0.31 9.48
CA LEU A 171 -4.56 1.61 10.16
C LEU A 171 -3.55 1.62 11.30
N TYR A 172 -2.71 2.64 11.32
CA TYR A 172 -1.70 2.89 12.34
C TYR A 172 -2.01 4.17 13.12
N THR A 173 -1.28 4.38 14.20
CA THR A 173 -1.20 5.67 14.87
C THR A 173 -0.79 6.75 13.87
N ARG A 174 -1.29 7.96 14.04
CA ARG A 174 -1.04 9.08 13.15
C ARG A 174 0.46 9.26 12.89
N SER A 175 0.84 9.27 11.62
CA SER A 175 2.22 9.45 11.14
C SER A 175 2.39 10.55 10.11
N LEU A 176 1.32 11.28 9.78
CA LEU A 176 1.31 12.44 8.92
C LEU A 176 0.87 13.66 9.74
N ASN A 177 1.74 14.67 9.89
CA ASN A 177 1.47 15.84 10.73
C ASN A 177 0.80 16.99 9.99
N GLN A 178 1.09 17.13 8.70
CA GLN A 178 0.49 18.11 7.80
C GLN A 178 -0.59 17.47 6.94
N ASP A 179 -1.39 18.28 6.28
CA ASP A 179 -2.29 17.82 5.23
C ASP A 179 -1.52 17.53 3.92
N LEU A 180 -2.21 16.98 2.94
CA LEU A 180 -1.61 16.61 1.64
C LEU A 180 -1.50 17.80 0.67
N GLY A 181 -1.83 19.00 1.11
CA GLY A 181 -1.79 20.22 0.33
C GLY A 181 -3.02 20.45 -0.56
N ASP A 182 -3.19 21.71 -0.97
CA ASP A 182 -4.38 22.19 -1.71
C ASP A 182 -4.54 21.51 -3.09
N ASN A 183 -3.45 20.99 -3.65
CA ASN A 183 -3.44 20.36 -4.98
C ASN A 183 -3.81 18.89 -4.95
N PHE A 184 -3.88 18.25 -3.79
CA PHE A 184 -4.07 16.79 -3.71
C PHE A 184 -5.29 16.30 -4.48
N LYS A 185 -6.46 16.94 -4.30
CA LYS A 185 -7.71 16.55 -4.97
C LYS A 185 -7.61 16.62 -6.50
N ARG A 186 -6.82 17.55 -7.03
CA ARG A 186 -6.55 17.65 -8.47
C ARG A 186 -5.53 16.62 -8.93
N CYS A 187 -4.43 16.46 -8.19
CA CYS A 187 -3.36 15.54 -8.55
C CYS A 187 -3.79 14.07 -8.52
N VAL A 188 -4.83 13.73 -7.74
CA VAL A 188 -5.36 12.37 -7.70
C VAL A 188 -6.03 11.94 -9.01
N GLU A 189 -6.43 12.90 -9.85
CA GLU A 189 -7.14 12.61 -11.11
C GLU A 189 -6.32 11.72 -12.04
N PHE A 190 -6.90 10.57 -12.33
CA PHE A 190 -6.34 9.63 -13.29
C PHE A 190 -7.43 8.66 -13.76
N ARG A 191 -7.76 8.65 -15.05
CA ARG A 191 -8.85 7.83 -15.61
C ARG A 191 -10.15 8.06 -14.83
N ASP A 192 -10.77 6.99 -14.30
CA ASP A 192 -12.02 7.04 -13.53
C ASP A 192 -11.85 7.53 -12.08
N ALA A 193 -10.62 7.72 -11.59
CA ALA A 193 -10.37 8.44 -10.35
C ALA A 193 -10.44 9.93 -10.61
N THR A 194 -11.60 10.54 -10.36
CA THR A 194 -11.86 11.96 -10.62
C THR A 194 -11.94 12.75 -9.33
N ALA A 195 -11.67 14.06 -9.38
CA ALA A 195 -11.78 14.95 -8.21
C ALA A 195 -13.21 14.94 -7.61
N ASP A 196 -14.22 14.62 -8.42
CA ASP A 196 -15.60 14.52 -7.95
C ASP A 196 -15.80 13.47 -6.85
N LEU A 197 -15.02 12.39 -6.89
CA LEU A 197 -15.03 11.35 -5.86
C LEU A 197 -14.53 11.86 -4.51
N LEU A 198 -13.77 12.95 -4.50
CA LEU A 198 -13.24 13.56 -3.27
C LEU A 198 -14.12 14.69 -2.72
N LYS A 199 -15.22 15.03 -3.36
CA LYS A 199 -16.15 16.07 -2.87
C LYS A 199 -16.74 15.79 -1.48
N PRO A 200 -17.03 14.54 -1.08
CA PRO A 200 -17.53 14.24 0.26
C PRO A 200 -16.54 14.52 1.40
N TYR A 201 -15.25 14.64 1.08
CA TYR A 201 -14.18 14.85 2.06
C TYR A 201 -13.86 16.34 2.24
N ASN A 202 -13.30 16.69 3.39
CA ASN A 202 -12.87 18.07 3.68
C ASN A 202 -11.84 18.58 2.66
N ASP A 203 -11.77 19.89 2.47
CA ASP A 203 -10.77 20.48 1.56
C ASP A 203 -9.34 20.31 2.10
N SER A 204 -9.15 20.47 3.42
CA SER A 204 -7.90 20.07 4.07
C SER A 204 -7.86 18.55 4.19
N PHE A 205 -7.06 17.91 3.34
CA PHE A 205 -6.94 16.44 3.28
C PHE A 205 -5.87 15.98 4.28
N ASP A 206 -6.23 15.95 5.55
CA ASP A 206 -5.36 15.54 6.64
C ASP A 206 -5.28 14.00 6.76
N PHE A 207 -4.57 13.54 7.77
CA PHE A 207 -4.42 12.10 8.05
C PHE A 207 -5.77 11.39 8.26
N ASN A 208 -6.74 12.05 8.89
CA ASN A 208 -8.05 11.44 9.14
C ASN A 208 -8.89 11.36 7.87
N GLU A 209 -8.90 12.42 7.05
CA GLU A 209 -9.61 12.40 5.76
C GLU A 209 -9.01 11.36 4.81
N LEU A 210 -7.68 11.24 4.80
CA LEU A 210 -6.98 10.21 4.04
C LEU A 210 -7.33 8.79 4.55
N GLY A 211 -7.42 8.63 5.87
CA GLY A 211 -7.88 7.38 6.49
C GLY A 211 -9.32 7.02 6.11
N LYS A 212 -10.24 7.98 6.09
CA LYS A 212 -11.61 7.76 5.62
C LYS A 212 -11.66 7.35 4.15
N LEU A 213 -10.87 8.03 3.30
CA LEU A 213 -10.75 7.68 1.88
C LEU A 213 -10.29 6.24 1.71
N ALA A 214 -9.25 5.83 2.42
CA ALA A 214 -8.75 4.45 2.37
C ALA A 214 -9.81 3.44 2.83
N ILE A 215 -10.56 3.75 3.89
CA ILE A 215 -11.64 2.91 4.42
C ILE A 215 -12.76 2.75 3.37
N ASP A 216 -13.23 3.84 2.77
CA ASP A 216 -14.35 3.83 1.81
C ASP A 216 -14.11 2.95 0.59
N TYR A 217 -12.84 2.74 0.22
CA TYR A 217 -12.45 1.93 -0.94
C TYR A 217 -11.77 0.59 -0.58
N SER A 218 -11.75 0.22 0.70
CA SER A 218 -11.22 -1.07 1.16
C SER A 218 -12.31 -2.12 1.37
N ASP A 219 -11.97 -3.38 1.16
CA ASP A 219 -12.84 -4.54 1.44
C ASP A 219 -12.71 -5.00 2.91
N GLY A 220 -11.64 -4.62 3.60
CA GLY A 220 -11.39 -4.93 5.00
C GLY A 220 -10.37 -3.98 5.62
N ILE A 221 -10.44 -3.84 6.94
CA ILE A 221 -9.58 -2.96 7.73
C ILE A 221 -8.87 -3.78 8.80
N ILE A 222 -7.58 -3.51 8.99
CA ILE A 222 -6.80 -4.05 10.11
C ILE A 222 -6.44 -2.90 11.03
N GLN A 223 -6.84 -2.99 12.30
CA GLN A 223 -6.27 -2.16 13.34
C GLN A 223 -4.87 -2.70 13.64
N ALA A 224 -3.83 -2.03 13.14
CA ALA A 224 -2.44 -2.53 13.21
C ALA A 224 -1.67 -2.04 14.43
N ASP A 225 -2.27 -1.14 15.21
CA ASP A 225 -1.68 -0.52 16.40
C ASP A 225 -2.76 -0.33 17.49
N THR A 226 -2.38 -0.34 18.74
CA THR A 226 -3.28 -0.08 19.88
C THR A 226 -3.82 1.35 19.90
N ASN A 227 -3.07 2.32 19.36
CA ASN A 227 -3.36 3.75 19.42
C ASN A 227 -3.97 4.31 18.11
N VAL A 228 -4.57 3.45 17.29
CA VAL A 228 -5.30 3.90 16.10
C VAL A 228 -6.44 4.83 16.49
N ASN A 229 -6.64 5.89 15.69
CA ASN A 229 -7.73 6.84 15.91
C ASN A 229 -9.08 6.13 15.97
N GLN A 230 -9.77 6.26 17.11
CA GLN A 230 -11.05 5.60 17.36
C GLN A 230 -12.16 6.11 16.43
N ASP A 231 -12.07 7.35 15.95
CA ASP A 231 -13.04 7.88 14.97
C ASP A 231 -12.94 7.17 13.62
N LEU A 232 -11.74 6.78 13.20
CA LEU A 232 -11.55 5.97 11.97
C LEU A 232 -12.09 4.55 12.14
N LEU A 233 -11.86 3.91 13.30
CA LEU A 233 -12.41 2.58 13.58
C LEU A 233 -13.94 2.62 13.67
N LYS A 234 -14.49 3.66 14.29
CA LYS A 234 -15.93 3.89 14.30
C LYS A 234 -16.48 4.11 12.90
N TYR A 235 -15.81 4.94 12.10
CA TYR A 235 -16.18 5.20 10.70
C TYR A 235 -16.26 3.90 9.88
N ALA A 236 -15.26 3.02 10.02
CA ALA A 236 -15.26 1.73 9.34
C ALA A 236 -16.42 0.82 9.82
N LYS A 237 -16.73 0.81 11.12
CA LYS A 237 -17.87 0.07 11.70
C LYS A 237 -19.21 0.60 11.17
N ASP A 238 -19.38 1.92 11.11
CA ASP A 238 -20.59 2.57 10.62
C ASP A 238 -20.82 2.29 9.11
N LYS A 239 -19.77 1.95 8.38
CA LYS A 239 -19.79 1.49 6.98
C LYS A 239 -19.92 -0.04 6.84
N GLU A 240 -20.03 -0.76 7.94
CA GLU A 240 -20.13 -2.23 7.96
C GLU A 240 -18.94 -2.95 7.31
N ILE A 241 -17.77 -2.31 7.27
CA ILE A 241 -16.55 -2.91 6.72
C ILE A 241 -15.96 -3.85 7.78
N PRO A 242 -15.59 -5.10 7.42
CA PRO A 242 -14.93 -6.02 8.33
C PRO A 242 -13.67 -5.44 8.95
N ILE A 243 -13.48 -5.61 10.26
CA ILE A 243 -12.32 -5.11 10.99
C ILE A 243 -11.65 -6.25 11.76
N LEU A 244 -10.35 -6.45 11.51
CA LEU A 244 -9.49 -7.23 12.38
C LEU A 244 -8.88 -6.30 13.45
N ASN A 245 -9.13 -6.60 14.72
CA ASN A 245 -8.54 -5.85 15.82
C ASN A 245 -7.08 -6.26 16.06
N TYR A 246 -6.28 -5.31 16.54
CA TYR A 246 -4.90 -5.58 16.95
C TYR A 246 -4.84 -6.60 18.08
N MET A 247 -3.84 -7.47 18.02
CA MET A 247 -3.46 -8.39 19.09
C MET A 247 -1.94 -8.50 19.17
N GLU A 248 -1.40 -8.66 20.37
CA GLU A 248 0.05 -8.75 20.57
C GLU A 248 0.62 -10.09 20.10
N GLU A 249 -0.11 -11.17 20.33
CA GLU A 249 0.30 -12.53 19.96
C GLU A 249 -0.59 -13.08 18.85
N GLY A 250 -0.01 -13.85 17.93
CA GLY A 250 -0.75 -14.49 16.85
C GLY A 250 -1.27 -13.54 15.77
N PHE A 251 -0.81 -12.30 15.72
CA PHE A 251 -1.37 -11.29 14.81
C PHE A 251 -1.21 -11.68 13.33
N ALA A 252 -0.06 -12.25 12.95
CA ALA A 252 0.15 -12.70 11.58
C ALA A 252 -0.77 -13.89 11.21
N ASP A 253 -1.09 -14.76 12.15
CA ASP A 253 -2.04 -15.87 11.95
C ASP A 253 -3.46 -15.32 11.76
N ALA A 254 -3.86 -14.37 12.61
CA ALA A 254 -5.16 -13.72 12.49
C ALA A 254 -5.31 -12.91 11.18
N ILE A 255 -4.23 -12.29 10.69
CA ILE A 255 -4.22 -11.62 9.38
C ILE A 255 -4.42 -12.63 8.25
N ASP A 256 -3.78 -13.79 8.32
CA ASP A 256 -3.94 -14.85 7.33
C ASP A 256 -5.40 -15.36 7.27
N GLU A 257 -6.00 -15.63 8.42
CA GLU A 257 -7.41 -15.99 8.51
C GLU A 257 -8.33 -14.86 7.99
N PHE A 258 -7.95 -13.61 8.23
CA PHE A 258 -8.71 -12.45 7.74
C PHE A 258 -8.62 -12.33 6.21
N TYR A 259 -7.48 -12.69 5.59
CA TYR A 259 -7.39 -12.77 4.14
C TYR A 259 -8.36 -13.79 3.56
N ASP A 260 -8.52 -14.97 4.20
CA ASP A 260 -9.48 -15.97 3.76
C ASP A 260 -10.94 -15.50 3.93
N GLN A 261 -11.22 -14.74 4.98
CA GLN A 261 -12.53 -14.14 5.18
C GLN A 261 -12.87 -13.12 4.08
N ILE A 262 -11.91 -12.24 3.72
CA ILE A 262 -12.13 -11.13 2.75
C ILE A 262 -12.07 -11.62 1.30
N ALA A 263 -11.20 -12.58 1.02
CA ALA A 263 -10.99 -13.17 -0.30
C ALA A 263 -11.15 -14.70 -0.22
N PRO A 264 -12.37 -15.21 -0.03
CA PRO A 264 -12.60 -16.65 0.05
C PRO A 264 -12.23 -17.33 -1.27
N ASP A 265 -11.78 -18.57 -1.17
CA ASP A 265 -11.50 -19.39 -2.35
C ASP A 265 -12.79 -19.55 -3.17
N ALA A 266 -12.63 -19.58 -4.50
CA ALA A 266 -13.76 -19.91 -5.37
C ALA A 266 -14.30 -21.31 -4.97
N PRO A 267 -15.64 -21.51 -4.92
CA PRO A 267 -16.19 -22.84 -4.67
C PRO A 267 -15.62 -23.81 -5.72
N GLU A 268 -15.15 -24.97 -5.26
CA GLU A 268 -14.77 -26.06 -6.16
C GLU A 268 -15.99 -26.35 -7.05
N GLU A 269 -15.87 -26.16 -8.36
CA GLU A 269 -16.90 -26.62 -9.27
C GLU A 269 -17.01 -28.14 -9.10
N GLU A 270 -18.15 -28.61 -8.56
CA GLU A 270 -18.47 -30.03 -8.58
C GLU A 270 -18.47 -30.46 -10.05
N ILE A 271 -17.43 -31.20 -10.45
CA ILE A 271 -17.43 -31.88 -11.73
C ILE A 271 -18.50 -32.96 -11.60
N GLU A 272 -19.70 -32.67 -12.09
CA GLU A 272 -20.70 -33.71 -12.31
C GLU A 272 -20.13 -34.67 -13.37
N ASP A 273 -19.79 -35.88 -12.94
CA ASP A 273 -19.41 -37.01 -13.79
C ASP A 273 -20.60 -37.52 -14.66
#